data_36afb65b8967173f8b954bec8fdd41de
#
_entry.id   36afb65b8967173f8b954bec8fdd41de
#
_cell.length_a   1.000
_cell.length_b   1.000
_cell.length_c   1.000
_cell.angle_alpha   90.00
_cell.angle_beta   90.00
_cell.angle_gamma   90.00
#
_symmetry.space_group_name_H-M   'P 1'
#
loop_
_entity.id
_entity.type
_entity.pdbx_description
1 polymer ?
#
loop_
_entity_poly.entity_id
_entity_poly.type
_entity_poly.pdbx_seq_one_letter_code
_entity_poly.pdbx_strand_id
1 'polypeptide(L)'
;MDAQRRIKQLMEERSWTDYRLAKESGLSHSTVTNMFNRNNAPTLPTLEAVCKAFGITLAQFFTEGSSPELTEEQRVLFAKWSTLNDNQKLALLALIDTMRN
;
A
#
# COMPACT_ATOMS: atom_id res chain seq x y z
N MET A 1 -4.06 -5.18 8.55
CA MET A 1 -4.40 -4.85 7.16
C MET A 1 -5.27 -5.93 6.54
N ASP A 2 -6.25 -5.55 5.77
CA ASP A 2 -7.09 -6.46 5.01
C ASP A 2 -6.60 -6.51 3.55
N ALA A 3 -5.96 -7.61 3.17
CA ALA A 3 -5.37 -7.76 1.84
C ALA A 3 -6.42 -7.73 0.73
N GLN A 4 -7.58 -8.35 0.93
CA GLN A 4 -8.63 -8.35 -0.07
C GLN A 4 -9.15 -6.93 -0.32
N ARG A 5 -9.31 -6.16 0.75
CA ARG A 5 -9.77 -4.77 0.67
C ARG A 5 -8.75 -3.91 -0.07
N ARG A 6 -7.47 -4.12 0.20
CA ARG A 6 -6.39 -3.42 -0.48
C ARG A 6 -6.38 -3.73 -1.97
N ILE A 7 -6.58 -5.01 -2.34
CA ILE A 7 -6.64 -5.43 -3.73
C ILE A 7 -7.83 -4.76 -4.43
N LYS A 8 -9.00 -4.74 -3.79
CA LYS A 8 -10.18 -4.06 -4.36
C LYS A 8 -9.94 -2.57 -4.57
N GLN A 9 -9.28 -1.91 -3.64
CA GLN A 9 -8.92 -0.50 -3.76
C GLN A 9 -8.05 -0.26 -5.00
N LEU A 10 -7.03 -1.08 -5.19
CA LEU A 10 -6.13 -0.98 -6.33
C LEU A 10 -6.84 -1.25 -7.65
N MET A 11 -7.82 -2.17 -7.66
CA MET A 11 -8.66 -2.43 -8.81
C MET A 11 -9.53 -1.23 -9.15
N GLU A 12 -10.16 -0.62 -8.14
CA GLU A 12 -11.01 0.56 -8.32
C GLU A 12 -10.22 1.73 -8.89
N GLU A 13 -9.02 1.97 -8.39
CA GLU A 13 -8.15 3.03 -8.90
C GLU A 13 -7.83 2.85 -10.39
N ARG A 14 -7.82 1.60 -10.87
CA ARG A 14 -7.50 1.25 -12.26
C ARG A 14 -8.74 0.95 -13.10
N SER A 15 -9.91 0.99 -12.49
CA SER A 15 -11.18 0.58 -13.12
C SER A 15 -11.13 -0.86 -13.64
N TRP A 16 -10.51 -1.75 -12.87
CA TRP A 16 -10.40 -3.16 -13.22
C TRP A 16 -11.55 -3.97 -12.62
N THR A 17 -12.04 -4.92 -13.41
CA THR A 17 -12.98 -5.94 -12.97
C THR A 17 -12.23 -7.19 -12.47
N ASP A 18 -12.95 -8.12 -11.83
CA ASP A 18 -12.37 -9.41 -11.44
C ASP A 18 -11.78 -10.14 -12.64
N TYR A 19 -12.46 -10.09 -13.77
CA TYR A 19 -11.99 -10.69 -15.02
C TYR A 19 -10.66 -10.05 -15.46
N ARG A 20 -10.57 -8.74 -15.40
CA ARG A 20 -9.34 -8.03 -15.78
C ARG A 20 -8.19 -8.40 -14.86
N LEU A 21 -8.44 -8.48 -13.56
CA LEU A 21 -7.40 -8.88 -12.60
C LEU A 21 -6.92 -10.30 -12.88
N ALA A 22 -7.84 -11.23 -13.13
CA ALA A 22 -7.50 -12.60 -13.48
C ALA A 22 -6.61 -12.66 -14.72
N LYS A 23 -7.00 -11.92 -15.76
CA LYS A 23 -6.26 -11.88 -17.03
C LYS A 23 -4.84 -11.33 -16.83
N GLU A 24 -4.71 -10.21 -16.13
CA GLU A 24 -3.42 -9.55 -15.98
C GLU A 24 -2.49 -10.28 -15.01
N SER A 25 -3.04 -10.97 -14.00
CA SER A 25 -2.25 -11.68 -13.00
C SER A 25 -1.92 -13.12 -13.40
N GLY A 26 -2.59 -13.65 -14.41
CA GLY A 26 -2.45 -15.06 -14.79
C GLY A 26 -3.19 -16.03 -13.88
N LEU A 27 -3.97 -15.52 -12.93
CA LEU A 27 -4.81 -16.34 -12.05
C LEU A 27 -6.10 -16.71 -12.78
N SER A 28 -6.75 -17.81 -12.35
CA SER A 28 -8.07 -18.16 -12.87
C SER A 28 -9.11 -17.17 -12.34
N HIS A 29 -10.17 -16.97 -13.11
CA HIS A 29 -11.29 -16.12 -12.66
C HIS A 29 -11.90 -16.66 -11.37
N SER A 30 -11.98 -18.00 -11.25
CA SER A 30 -12.48 -18.64 -10.03
C SER A 30 -11.60 -18.32 -8.82
N THR A 31 -10.28 -18.31 -8.98
CA THR A 31 -9.37 -17.96 -7.89
C THR A 31 -9.59 -16.53 -7.42
N VAL A 32 -9.73 -15.60 -8.35
CA VAL A 32 -9.98 -14.19 -8.02
C VAL A 32 -11.34 -14.03 -7.32
N THR A 33 -12.38 -14.61 -7.88
CA THR A 33 -13.73 -14.53 -7.30
C THR A 33 -13.78 -15.15 -5.90
N ASN A 34 -13.17 -16.32 -5.72
CA ASN A 34 -13.15 -17.01 -4.43
C ASN A 34 -12.35 -16.26 -3.37
N MET A 35 -11.29 -15.58 -3.77
CA MET A 35 -10.50 -14.76 -2.86
C MET A 35 -11.36 -13.70 -2.16
N PHE A 36 -12.30 -13.10 -2.90
CA PHE A 36 -13.19 -12.09 -2.33
C PHE A 36 -14.40 -12.71 -1.61
N ASN A 37 -14.98 -13.76 -2.18
CA ASN A 37 -16.23 -14.31 -1.67
C ASN A 37 -16.04 -15.17 -0.42
N ARG A 38 -14.90 -15.86 -0.28
CA ARG A 38 -14.66 -16.77 0.83
C ARG A 38 -13.95 -16.12 2.01
N ASN A 39 -13.62 -14.87 1.89
CA ASN A 39 -12.92 -14.10 2.94
C ASN A 39 -11.64 -14.78 3.44
N ASN A 40 -10.97 -15.52 2.56
CA ASN A 40 -9.69 -16.14 2.85
C ASN A 40 -8.55 -15.21 2.43
N ALA A 41 -7.54 -15.07 3.27
CA ALA A 41 -6.36 -14.31 2.91
C ALA A 41 -5.67 -14.95 1.70
N PRO A 42 -5.24 -14.16 0.71
CA PRO A 42 -4.49 -14.72 -0.41
C PRO A 42 -3.17 -15.32 0.05
N THR A 43 -2.73 -16.38 -0.61
CA THR A 43 -1.39 -16.94 -0.38
C THR A 43 -0.33 -15.98 -0.90
N LEU A 44 0.91 -16.14 -0.44
CA LEU A 44 1.99 -15.29 -0.91
C LEU A 44 2.19 -15.37 -2.44
N PRO A 45 2.20 -16.55 -3.08
CA PRO A 45 2.28 -16.61 -4.55
C PRO A 45 1.15 -15.88 -5.26
N THR A 46 -0.08 -15.98 -4.74
CA THR A 46 -1.23 -15.25 -5.29
C THR A 46 -1.03 -13.74 -5.15
N LEU A 47 -0.59 -13.29 -3.98
CA LEU A 47 -0.35 -11.89 -3.72
C LEU A 47 0.76 -11.33 -4.61
N GLU A 48 1.83 -12.09 -4.81
CA GLU A 48 2.91 -11.71 -5.73
C GLU A 48 2.41 -11.54 -7.16
N ALA A 49 1.56 -12.46 -7.63
CA ALA A 49 0.98 -12.38 -8.97
C ALA A 49 0.10 -11.14 -9.13
N VAL A 50 -0.69 -10.83 -8.11
CA VAL A 50 -1.55 -9.63 -8.10
C VAL A 50 -0.71 -8.36 -8.10
N CYS A 51 0.31 -8.27 -7.27
CA CYS A 51 1.20 -7.11 -7.23
C CYS A 51 1.91 -6.90 -8.56
N LYS A 52 2.38 -7.97 -9.19
CA LYS A 52 3.01 -7.91 -10.50
C LYS A 52 2.05 -7.36 -11.55
N ALA A 53 0.79 -7.79 -11.52
CA ALA A 53 -0.24 -7.31 -12.42
C ALA A 53 -0.48 -5.81 -12.25
N PHE A 54 -0.46 -5.32 -11.02
CA PHE A 54 -0.62 -3.90 -10.73
C PHE A 54 0.64 -3.07 -10.98
N GLY A 55 1.78 -3.71 -11.19
CA GLY A 55 3.05 -3.01 -11.38
C GLY A 55 3.62 -2.42 -10.09
N ILE A 56 3.35 -3.04 -8.96
CA ILE A 56 3.85 -2.62 -7.66
C ILE A 56 4.62 -3.74 -6.98
N THR A 57 5.44 -3.37 -5.99
CA THR A 57 6.13 -4.34 -5.15
C THR A 57 5.25 -4.77 -3.98
N LEU A 58 5.61 -5.88 -3.33
CA LEU A 58 4.96 -6.28 -2.07
C LEU A 58 5.10 -5.19 -1.00
N ALA A 59 6.27 -4.55 -0.92
CA ALA A 59 6.48 -3.47 0.03
C ALA A 59 5.52 -2.31 -0.21
N GLN A 60 5.34 -1.91 -1.46
CA GLN A 60 4.39 -0.85 -1.82
C GLN A 60 2.95 -1.26 -1.49
N PHE A 61 2.61 -2.51 -1.76
CA PHE A 61 1.29 -3.03 -1.44
C PHE A 61 0.97 -2.87 0.06
N PHE A 62 1.87 -3.31 0.92
CA PHE A 62 1.65 -3.27 2.36
C PHE A 62 1.75 -1.85 2.93
N THR A 63 2.66 -1.04 2.44
CA THR A 63 2.88 0.31 2.95
C THR A 63 1.70 1.21 2.65
N GLU A 64 1.25 1.25 1.40
CA GLU A 64 0.15 2.11 0.98
C GLU A 64 -1.19 1.68 1.59
N GLY A 65 -1.38 0.37 1.75
CA GLY A 65 -2.62 -0.16 2.30
C GLY A 65 -2.80 0.10 3.79
N SER A 66 -1.73 0.40 4.51
CA SER A 66 -1.77 0.61 5.96
C SER A 66 -1.71 2.09 6.36
N SER A 67 -1.48 2.99 5.40
CA SER A 67 -1.35 4.42 5.70
C SER A 67 -2.70 5.10 5.73
N PRO A 68 -3.14 5.61 6.89
CA PRO A 68 -4.30 6.50 6.90
C PRO A 68 -3.97 7.77 6.12
N GLU A 69 -4.98 8.49 5.69
CA GLU A 69 -4.76 9.79 5.06
C GLU A 69 -3.99 10.69 6.01
N LEU A 70 -3.00 11.38 5.48
CA LEU A 70 -2.22 12.33 6.25
C LEU A 70 -3.08 13.53 6.62
N THR A 71 -2.96 13.97 7.85
CA THR A 71 -3.57 15.22 8.27
C THR A 71 -2.87 16.38 7.56
N GLU A 72 -3.52 17.54 7.53
CA GLU A 72 -2.91 18.74 6.96
C GLU A 72 -1.58 19.08 7.65
N GLU A 73 -1.54 18.95 8.97
CA GLU A 73 -0.32 19.18 9.74
C GLU A 73 0.81 18.23 9.33
N GLN A 74 0.47 16.95 9.11
CA GLN A 74 1.45 15.97 8.66
C GLN A 74 1.96 16.26 7.26
N ARG A 75 1.08 16.68 6.35
CA ARG A 75 1.48 17.06 5.00
C ARG A 75 2.45 18.22 4.99
N VAL A 76 2.16 19.24 5.78
CA VAL A 76 3.01 20.43 5.93
C VAL A 76 4.37 20.01 6.49
N LEU A 77 4.37 19.17 7.51
CA LEU A 77 5.59 18.68 8.13
C LEU A 77 6.46 17.91 7.13
N PHE A 78 5.87 16.98 6.38
CA PHE A 78 6.62 16.19 5.40
C PHE A 78 7.15 17.05 4.25
N ALA A 79 6.39 18.04 3.80
CA ALA A 79 6.86 18.96 2.78
C ALA A 79 8.09 19.74 3.24
N LYS A 80 8.06 20.25 4.47
CA LYS A 80 9.20 20.97 5.05
C LYS A 80 10.39 20.05 5.31
N TRP A 81 10.12 18.83 5.79
CA TRP A 81 11.15 17.82 5.99
C TRP A 81 11.94 17.54 4.70
N SER A 82 11.23 17.45 3.58
CA SER A 82 11.85 17.16 2.29
C SER A 82 12.83 18.22 1.82
N THR A 83 12.71 19.45 2.33
CA THR A 83 13.61 20.55 1.98
C THR A 83 14.86 20.61 2.83
N LEU A 84 14.93 19.82 3.90
CA LEU A 84 16.07 19.81 4.82
C LEU A 84 17.23 19.00 4.26
N ASN A 85 18.47 19.43 4.58
CA ASN A 85 19.63 18.60 4.33
C ASN A 85 19.79 17.54 5.44
N ASP A 86 20.75 16.63 5.28
CA ASP A 86 20.94 15.53 6.23
C ASP A 86 21.26 16.01 7.65
N ASN A 87 22.09 17.02 7.77
CA ASN A 87 22.44 17.57 9.09
C ASN A 87 21.24 18.20 9.80
N GLN A 88 20.41 18.91 9.03
CA GLN A 88 19.18 19.51 9.57
C GLN A 88 18.17 18.44 9.99
N LYS A 89 18.04 17.38 9.22
CA LYS A 89 17.18 16.24 9.58
C LYS A 89 17.61 15.59 10.88
N LEU A 90 18.91 15.37 11.04
CA LEU A 90 19.47 14.80 12.27
C LEU A 90 19.24 15.72 13.47
N ALA A 91 19.43 17.02 13.30
CA ALA A 91 19.19 18.01 14.35
C ALA A 91 17.72 18.02 14.78
N LEU A 92 16.79 17.94 13.82
CA LEU A 92 15.36 17.91 14.11
C LEU A 92 14.97 16.65 14.85
N LEU A 93 15.49 15.48 14.43
CA LEU A 93 15.23 14.22 15.12
C LEU A 93 15.76 14.23 16.54
N ALA A 94 16.96 14.78 16.77
CA ALA A 94 17.51 14.94 18.10
C ALA A 94 16.64 15.83 18.99
N LEU A 95 16.14 16.93 18.44
CA LEU A 95 15.23 17.82 19.16
C LEU A 95 13.95 17.10 19.56
N ILE A 96 13.35 16.35 18.66
CA ILE A 96 12.14 15.58 18.94
C ILE A 96 12.40 14.59 20.08
N ASP A 97 13.55 13.91 20.07
CA ASP A 97 13.91 12.95 21.11
C ASP A 97 14.03 13.62 22.49
N THR A 98 14.53 14.86 22.56
CA THR A 98 14.61 15.58 23.82
C THR A 98 13.26 16.01 24.36
N MET A 99 12.27 16.10 23.50
CA MET A 99 10.89 16.50 23.87
C MET A 99 10.06 15.30 24.32
N ARG A 100 10.53 14.09 24.10
CA ARG A 100 9.84 12.84 24.50
C ARG A 100 10.28 12.43 25.90
N ASN A 101 9.46 12.67 26.85
CA ASN A 101 9.66 12.18 28.22
C ASN A 101 8.47 11.41 28.71
#